data_627fecbe1fdd06675174076d997105dd
#
_entry.id   627fecbe1fdd06675174076d997105dd
#
_cell.length_a   1.000
_cell.length_b   1.000
_cell.length_c   1.000
_cell.angle_alpha   90.00
_cell.angle_beta   90.00
_cell.angle_gamma   90.00
#
_symmetry.space_group_name_H-M   'P 1'
#
loop_
_entity.id
_entity.type
_entity.pdbx_description
1 polymer ?
#
loop_
_entity_poly.entity_id
_entity_poly.type
_entity_poly.pdbx_seq_one_letter_code
_entity_poly.pdbx_strand_id
1 'polypeptide(L)'
;QEHKDLNVLINNAGIQYDQTLLDETYTLQKIENEISTNLTSPIKLITSLISVLQNNSNSAIVNVSSGLAIVPKAKSAVYCATKAGIHIFSKSLRYQLEKVKVFEIIPPLVDTEMTKGRGKGKISPQRLVDEFTKAYKNNRYEVNIHKVKLLRIINRISSKIADRIMKGITV
;
A
#
# COMPACT_ATOMS: atom_id res chain seq x y z
N GLN A 1 9.12 -23.03 -12.35
CA GLN A 1 7.84 -22.93 -13.12
C GLN A 1 6.77 -23.91 -12.60
N GLU A 2 6.66 -24.01 -11.27
CA GLU A 2 5.74 -24.96 -10.61
C GLU A 2 4.27 -24.51 -10.62
N HIS A 3 4.00 -23.20 -10.79
CA HIS A 3 2.64 -22.62 -10.68
C HIS A 3 2.22 -21.93 -11.99
N LYS A 4 2.01 -22.73 -13.04
CA LYS A 4 1.55 -22.23 -14.35
C LYS A 4 0.09 -21.75 -14.33
N ASP A 5 -0.67 -22.13 -13.33
CA ASP A 5 -2.07 -21.81 -13.09
C ASP A 5 -2.28 -20.55 -12.21
N LEU A 6 -1.18 -19.89 -11.79
CA LEU A 6 -1.24 -18.68 -10.98
C LEU A 6 -2.00 -17.57 -11.72
N ASN A 7 -3.10 -17.13 -11.15
CA ASN A 7 -3.93 -16.05 -11.69
C ASN A 7 -4.10 -14.85 -10.76
N VAL A 8 -3.72 -14.95 -9.47
CA VAL A 8 -3.77 -13.80 -8.55
C VAL A 8 -2.48 -13.66 -7.79
N LEU A 9 -1.85 -12.50 -7.87
CA LEU A 9 -0.68 -12.10 -7.09
C LEU A 9 -1.07 -11.03 -6.09
N ILE A 10 -0.89 -11.27 -4.78
CA ILE A 10 -1.15 -10.30 -3.72
C ILE A 10 0.16 -9.88 -3.05
N ASN A 11 0.62 -8.68 -3.31
CA ASN A 11 1.76 -8.04 -2.65
C ASN A 11 1.29 -7.37 -1.36
N ASN A 12 1.24 -8.14 -0.28
CA ASN A 12 0.79 -7.69 1.04
C ASN A 12 1.94 -7.52 2.04
N ALA A 13 3.05 -8.23 1.87
CA ALA A 13 4.20 -8.13 2.75
C ALA A 13 4.70 -6.68 2.84
N GLY A 14 5.04 -6.24 4.05
CA GLY A 14 5.53 -4.89 4.28
C GLY A 14 6.08 -4.73 5.68
N ILE A 15 7.02 -3.82 5.83
CA ILE A 15 7.61 -3.44 7.11
C ILE A 15 7.53 -1.92 7.29
N GLN A 16 7.53 -1.46 8.53
CA GLN A 16 7.54 -0.04 8.86
C GLN A 16 8.36 0.21 10.12
N TYR A 17 9.40 1.00 9.99
CA TYR A 17 10.09 1.57 11.15
C TYR A 17 9.45 2.92 11.48
N ASP A 18 8.89 3.04 12.72
CA ASP A 18 8.22 4.28 13.16
C ASP A 18 9.23 5.27 13.76
N GLN A 19 10.22 5.63 12.95
CA GLN A 19 11.39 6.42 13.31
C GLN A 19 11.53 7.63 12.40
N THR A 20 12.28 8.62 12.84
CA THR A 20 12.73 9.76 12.03
C THR A 20 14.14 9.48 11.51
N LEU A 21 14.59 10.24 10.51
CA LEU A 21 15.99 10.18 10.04
C LEU A 21 17.01 10.70 11.08
N LEU A 22 16.52 11.35 12.14
CA LEU A 22 17.34 11.85 13.25
C LEU A 22 17.56 10.82 14.35
N ASP A 23 16.84 9.69 14.30
CA ASP A 23 16.98 8.60 15.27
C ASP A 23 18.24 7.79 14.97
N GLU A 24 19.21 7.80 15.86
CA GLU A 24 20.49 7.07 15.70
C GLU A 24 20.32 5.57 15.44
N THR A 25 19.23 4.99 15.91
CA THR A 25 18.88 3.58 15.72
C THR A 25 18.21 3.31 14.34
N TYR A 26 17.95 4.35 13.54
CA TYR A 26 17.42 4.20 12.19
C TYR A 26 18.56 4.14 11.17
N THR A 27 19.12 2.96 11.02
CA THR A 27 20.31 2.68 10.21
C THR A 27 20.03 2.60 8.71
N LEU A 28 21.08 2.73 7.89
CA LEU A 28 20.99 2.50 6.44
C LEU A 28 20.42 1.12 6.11
N GLN A 29 20.79 0.08 6.86
CA GLN A 29 20.24 -1.27 6.68
C GLN A 29 18.72 -1.31 6.88
N LYS A 30 18.16 -0.57 7.83
CA LYS A 30 16.70 -0.47 8.01
C LYS A 30 16.05 0.22 6.81
N ILE A 31 16.66 1.27 6.28
CA ILE A 31 16.20 1.98 5.09
C ILE A 31 16.17 1.04 3.89
N GLU A 32 17.25 0.33 3.63
CA GLU A 32 17.37 -0.65 2.54
C GLU A 32 16.31 -1.76 2.67
N ASN A 33 16.14 -2.31 3.86
CA ASN A 33 15.14 -3.34 4.14
C ASN A 33 13.72 -2.83 3.85
N GLU A 34 13.41 -1.60 4.26
CA GLU A 34 12.09 -0.99 4.04
C GLU A 34 11.82 -0.76 2.55
N ILE A 35 12.79 -0.25 1.81
CA ILE A 35 12.70 -0.05 0.36
C ILE A 35 12.60 -1.40 -0.36
N SER A 36 13.46 -2.34 -0.01
CA SER A 36 13.49 -3.66 -0.63
C SER A 36 12.17 -4.39 -0.43
N THR A 37 11.67 -4.46 0.81
CA THR A 37 10.45 -5.19 1.13
C THR A 37 9.20 -4.53 0.55
N ASN A 38 9.07 -3.20 0.70
CA ASN A 38 7.82 -2.51 0.40
C ASN A 38 7.69 -2.08 -1.06
N LEU A 39 8.80 -1.94 -1.80
CA LEU A 39 8.80 -1.42 -3.16
C LEU A 39 9.50 -2.36 -4.15
N THR A 40 10.77 -2.67 -3.91
CA THR A 40 11.56 -3.40 -4.91
C THR A 40 11.09 -4.85 -5.09
N SER A 41 10.78 -5.57 -4.00
CA SER A 41 10.33 -6.96 -4.07
C SER A 41 8.97 -7.12 -4.77
N PRO A 42 7.94 -6.31 -4.48
CA PRO A 42 6.70 -6.33 -5.26
C PRO A 42 6.91 -6.12 -6.76
N ILE A 43 7.75 -5.16 -7.15
CA ILE A 43 8.05 -4.89 -8.56
C ILE A 43 8.75 -6.09 -9.21
N LYS A 44 9.76 -6.68 -8.55
CA LYS A 44 10.47 -7.87 -9.03
C LYS A 44 9.53 -9.06 -9.20
N LEU A 45 8.65 -9.31 -8.21
CA LEU A 45 7.67 -10.41 -8.28
C LEU A 45 6.71 -10.22 -9.46
N ILE A 46 6.17 -9.02 -9.65
CA ILE A 46 5.31 -8.71 -10.78
C ILE A 46 6.05 -8.94 -12.09
N THR A 47 7.26 -8.41 -12.23
CA THR A 47 8.08 -8.59 -13.44
C THR A 47 8.34 -10.06 -13.76
N SER A 48 8.61 -10.88 -12.74
CA SER A 48 8.89 -12.31 -12.91
C SER A 48 7.65 -13.15 -13.24
N LEU A 49 6.45 -12.70 -12.83
CA LEU A 49 5.21 -13.48 -12.95
C LEU A 49 4.26 -12.93 -14.01
N ILE A 50 4.56 -11.78 -14.61
CA ILE A 50 3.63 -11.10 -15.51
C ILE A 50 3.24 -11.94 -16.73
N SER A 51 4.16 -12.70 -17.31
CA SER A 51 3.87 -13.58 -18.44
C SER A 51 2.91 -14.70 -18.06
N VAL A 52 3.04 -15.28 -16.88
CA VAL A 52 2.13 -16.30 -16.36
C VAL A 52 0.74 -15.70 -16.15
N LEU A 53 0.67 -14.53 -15.51
CA LEU A 53 -0.59 -13.83 -15.27
C LEU A 53 -1.30 -13.42 -16.58
N GLN A 54 -0.56 -13.01 -17.59
CA GLN A 54 -1.15 -12.64 -18.91
C GLN A 54 -1.69 -13.84 -19.69
N ASN A 55 -1.15 -15.05 -19.44
CA ASN A 55 -1.59 -16.29 -20.11
C ASN A 55 -2.80 -16.94 -19.42
N ASN A 56 -3.11 -16.55 -18.18
CA ASN A 56 -4.22 -17.12 -17.44
C ASN A 56 -5.45 -16.19 -17.46
N SER A 57 -6.64 -16.81 -17.36
CA SER A 57 -7.91 -16.06 -17.32
C SER A 57 -8.16 -15.45 -15.94
N ASN A 58 -8.89 -14.35 -15.92
CA ASN A 58 -9.29 -13.65 -14.69
C ASN A 58 -8.13 -13.23 -13.79
N SER A 59 -6.99 -12.93 -14.39
CA SER A 59 -5.78 -12.61 -13.65
C SER A 59 -5.82 -11.24 -13.01
N ALA A 60 -5.24 -11.16 -11.81
CA ALA A 60 -5.18 -9.94 -11.03
C ALA A 60 -3.86 -9.79 -10.26
N ILE A 61 -3.42 -8.55 -10.13
CA ILE A 61 -2.37 -8.11 -9.23
C ILE A 61 -3.02 -7.23 -8.18
N VAL A 62 -2.74 -7.49 -6.91
CA VAL A 62 -3.25 -6.71 -5.77
C VAL A 62 -2.05 -6.17 -5.00
N ASN A 63 -1.87 -4.86 -5.01
CA ASN A 63 -0.82 -4.20 -4.24
C ASN A 63 -1.41 -3.53 -3.00
N VAL A 64 -0.79 -3.74 -1.83
CA VAL A 64 -1.20 -3.09 -0.59
C VAL A 64 -0.30 -1.89 -0.33
N SER A 65 -0.84 -0.69 -0.55
CA SER A 65 -0.20 0.59 -0.23
C SER A 65 -0.59 1.07 1.18
N SER A 66 -0.89 2.34 1.35
CA SER A 66 -1.27 2.93 2.64
C SER A 66 -1.93 4.29 2.44
N GLY A 67 -2.76 4.74 3.37
CA GLY A 67 -3.16 6.15 3.45
C GLY A 67 -1.97 7.11 3.51
N LEU A 68 -0.82 6.64 4.03
CA LEU A 68 0.45 7.39 4.06
C LEU A 68 1.10 7.57 2.68
N ALA A 69 0.63 6.87 1.65
CA ALA A 69 0.99 7.13 0.26
C ALA A 69 0.35 8.42 -0.28
N ILE A 70 -0.76 8.85 0.33
CA ILE A 70 -1.54 10.03 -0.09
C ILE A 70 -1.14 11.26 0.71
N VAL A 71 -1.02 11.11 2.05
CA VAL A 71 -0.59 12.18 2.95
C VAL A 71 0.41 11.61 3.94
N PRO A 72 1.67 12.03 3.90
CA PRO A 72 2.72 11.49 4.77
C PRO A 72 2.54 11.95 6.22
N LYS A 73 3.17 11.24 7.15
CA LYS A 73 3.36 11.69 8.53
C LYS A 73 4.83 12.03 8.79
N ALA A 74 5.13 12.76 9.86
CA ALA A 74 6.49 13.20 10.19
C ALA A 74 7.46 12.03 10.46
N LYS A 75 6.99 10.99 11.15
CA LYS A 75 7.75 9.74 11.30
C LYS A 75 7.58 8.83 10.09
N SER A 76 8.51 7.87 9.90
CA SER A 76 8.43 6.86 8.82
C SER A 76 8.48 7.45 7.42
N ALA A 77 9.35 8.43 7.15
CA ALA A 77 9.46 9.08 5.85
C ALA A 77 9.75 8.09 4.71
N VAL A 78 10.65 7.13 4.93
CA VAL A 78 10.99 6.09 3.94
C VAL A 78 9.80 5.19 3.66
N TYR A 79 9.07 4.77 4.70
CA TYR A 79 7.81 4.01 4.52
C TYR A 79 6.81 4.79 3.65
N CYS A 80 6.58 6.07 3.95
CA CYS A 80 5.68 6.92 3.16
C CYS A 80 6.12 6.96 1.69
N ALA A 81 7.41 7.13 1.44
CA ALA A 81 7.98 7.13 0.09
C ALA A 81 7.78 5.79 -0.63
N THR A 82 8.04 4.65 0.05
CA THR A 82 7.83 3.33 -0.55
C THR A 82 6.35 3.09 -0.91
N LYS A 83 5.43 3.50 -0.04
CA LYS A 83 3.98 3.34 -0.28
C LYS A 83 3.46 4.31 -1.35
N ALA A 84 4.00 5.52 -1.45
CA ALA A 84 3.75 6.44 -2.57
C ALA A 84 4.30 5.86 -3.88
N GLY A 85 5.48 5.24 -3.86
CA GLY A 85 6.06 4.52 -5.01
C GLY A 85 5.13 3.41 -5.50
N ILE A 86 4.65 2.54 -4.62
CA ILE A 86 3.69 1.47 -4.97
C ILE A 86 2.35 2.04 -5.48
N HIS A 87 1.88 3.15 -4.93
CA HIS A 87 0.67 3.82 -5.41
C HIS A 87 0.82 4.26 -6.87
N ILE A 88 1.86 5.02 -7.19
CA ILE A 88 2.14 5.50 -8.55
C ILE A 88 2.45 4.33 -9.49
N PHE A 89 3.25 3.35 -9.04
CA PHE A 89 3.55 2.14 -9.80
C PHE A 89 2.27 1.37 -10.17
N SER A 90 1.36 1.14 -9.22
CA SER A 90 0.09 0.45 -9.48
C SER A 90 -0.78 1.19 -10.49
N LYS A 91 -0.79 2.52 -10.42
CA LYS A 91 -1.52 3.35 -11.38
C LYS A 91 -0.91 3.26 -12.80
N SER A 92 0.41 3.37 -12.91
CA SER A 92 1.13 3.24 -14.19
C SER A 92 0.96 1.84 -14.77
N LEU A 93 1.04 0.80 -13.93
CA LEU A 93 0.90 -0.58 -14.37
C LEU A 93 -0.49 -0.87 -14.97
N ARG A 94 -1.56 -0.24 -14.47
CA ARG A 94 -2.91 -0.32 -15.08
C ARG A 94 -2.95 0.19 -16.52
N TYR A 95 -2.10 1.14 -16.87
CA TYR A 95 -2.03 1.65 -18.25
C TYR A 95 -1.32 0.69 -19.20
N GLN A 96 -0.48 -0.20 -18.66
CA GLN A 96 0.33 -1.16 -19.44
C GLN A 96 -0.38 -2.51 -19.63
N LEU A 97 -1.30 -2.88 -18.73
CA LEU A 97 -1.88 -4.21 -18.68
C LEU A 97 -3.37 -4.18 -19.03
N GLU A 98 -3.71 -4.74 -20.20
CA GLU A 98 -5.11 -4.87 -20.64
C GLU A 98 -5.78 -6.13 -20.09
N LYS A 99 -5.05 -7.26 -20.02
CA LYS A 99 -5.58 -8.58 -19.63
C LYS A 99 -5.51 -8.86 -18.13
N VAL A 100 -4.63 -8.19 -17.40
CA VAL A 100 -4.42 -8.42 -15.96
C VAL A 100 -4.96 -7.23 -15.18
N LYS A 101 -5.92 -7.48 -14.31
CA LYS A 101 -6.50 -6.43 -13.45
C LYS A 101 -5.51 -6.02 -12.37
N VAL A 102 -5.28 -4.72 -12.19
CA VAL A 102 -4.38 -4.22 -11.13
C VAL A 102 -5.17 -3.47 -10.08
N PHE A 103 -5.31 -4.08 -8.92
CA PHE A 103 -5.95 -3.49 -7.74
C PHE A 103 -4.90 -2.89 -6.80
N GLU A 104 -5.30 -1.84 -6.14
CA GLU A 104 -4.55 -1.25 -5.04
C GLU A 104 -5.46 -1.12 -3.83
N ILE A 105 -5.04 -1.71 -2.71
CA ILE A 105 -5.69 -1.53 -1.41
C ILE A 105 -4.97 -0.41 -0.68
N ILE A 106 -5.69 0.64 -0.28
CA ILE A 106 -5.16 1.81 0.43
C ILE A 106 -5.79 1.83 1.83
N PRO A 107 -5.21 1.09 2.80
CA PRO A 107 -5.75 1.00 4.14
C PRO A 107 -5.38 2.20 5.00
N PRO A 108 -6.21 2.52 6.02
CA PRO A 108 -5.77 3.28 7.18
C PRO A 108 -4.93 2.40 8.11
N LEU A 109 -4.77 2.81 9.36
CA LEU A 109 -4.14 1.97 10.38
C LEU A 109 -5.01 0.73 10.65
N VAL A 110 -4.43 -0.46 10.40
CA VAL A 110 -5.05 -1.77 10.63
C VAL A 110 -4.48 -2.37 11.89
N ASP A 111 -5.30 -3.06 12.70
CA ASP A 111 -4.85 -3.72 13.92
C ASP A 111 -4.11 -5.02 13.60
N THR A 112 -2.79 -4.94 13.66
CA THR A 112 -1.83 -6.01 13.36
C THR A 112 -0.64 -5.89 14.29
N GLU A 113 0.22 -6.91 14.35
CA GLU A 113 1.47 -6.84 15.12
C GLU A 113 2.36 -5.65 14.72
N MET A 114 2.43 -5.31 13.43
CA MET A 114 3.18 -4.15 12.94
C MET A 114 2.71 -2.84 13.60
N THR A 115 1.44 -2.73 13.93
CA THR A 115 0.82 -1.50 14.44
C THR A 115 0.51 -1.56 15.94
N LYS A 116 0.95 -2.62 16.63
CA LYS A 116 0.77 -2.80 18.07
C LYS A 116 1.34 -1.60 18.83
N GLY A 117 0.58 -1.07 19.77
CA GLY A 117 0.97 0.13 20.54
C GLY A 117 0.90 1.45 19.79
N ARG A 118 0.53 1.47 18.50
CA ARG A 118 0.49 2.70 17.69
C ARG A 118 -0.94 3.16 17.42
N GLY A 119 -1.16 4.46 17.49
CA GLY A 119 -2.37 5.15 17.04
C GLY A 119 -3.69 4.67 17.64
N LYS A 120 -4.75 5.42 17.38
CA LYS A 120 -6.12 5.10 17.82
C LYS A 120 -7.04 4.90 16.61
N GLY A 121 -8.15 4.16 16.82
CA GLY A 121 -9.18 3.97 15.80
C GLY A 121 -8.72 3.12 14.61
N LYS A 122 -7.98 2.05 14.89
CA LYS A 122 -7.61 1.01 13.95
C LYS A 122 -8.85 0.28 13.44
N ILE A 123 -8.77 -0.21 12.22
CA ILE A 123 -9.77 -1.15 11.69
C ILE A 123 -9.26 -2.59 11.90
N SER A 124 -10.18 -3.55 11.98
CA SER A 124 -9.82 -4.97 12.00
C SER A 124 -9.34 -5.44 10.62
N PRO A 125 -8.45 -6.45 10.54
CA PRO A 125 -8.09 -7.10 9.28
C PRO A 125 -9.32 -7.61 8.51
N GLN A 126 -10.31 -8.16 9.21
CA GLN A 126 -11.55 -8.64 8.60
C GLN A 126 -12.29 -7.53 7.85
N ARG A 127 -12.43 -6.35 8.46
CA ARG A 127 -13.07 -5.20 7.79
C ARG A 127 -12.33 -4.79 6.51
N LEU A 128 -11.00 -4.83 6.53
CA LEU A 128 -10.20 -4.54 5.33
C LEU A 128 -10.52 -5.54 4.22
N VAL A 129 -10.54 -6.84 4.54
CA VAL A 129 -10.85 -7.92 3.59
C VAL A 129 -12.26 -7.77 3.03
N ASP A 130 -13.24 -7.46 3.87
CA ASP A 130 -14.65 -7.30 3.44
C ASP A 130 -14.79 -6.12 2.46
N GLU A 131 -14.18 -4.96 2.77
CA GLU A 131 -14.21 -3.79 1.88
C GLU A 131 -13.47 -4.07 0.56
N PHE A 132 -12.33 -4.78 0.61
CA PHE A 132 -11.60 -5.18 -0.59
C PHE A 132 -12.39 -6.16 -1.44
N THR A 133 -12.94 -7.23 -0.86
CA THR A 133 -13.73 -8.25 -1.58
C THR A 133 -14.92 -7.63 -2.30
N LYS A 134 -15.61 -6.69 -1.66
CA LYS A 134 -16.69 -5.92 -2.29
C LYS A 134 -16.18 -5.06 -3.47
N ALA A 135 -15.03 -4.43 -3.31
CA ALA A 135 -14.41 -3.63 -4.36
C ALA A 135 -13.94 -4.49 -5.54
N TYR A 136 -13.33 -5.65 -5.25
CA TYR A 136 -12.87 -6.62 -6.23
C TYR A 136 -14.02 -7.12 -7.13
N LYS A 137 -15.14 -7.54 -6.51
CA LYS A 137 -16.34 -7.99 -7.23
C LYS A 137 -16.93 -6.90 -8.14
N ASN A 138 -16.74 -5.62 -7.80
CA ASN A 138 -17.26 -4.49 -8.56
C ASN A 138 -16.21 -3.82 -9.46
N ASN A 139 -15.04 -4.46 -9.69
CA ASN A 139 -13.92 -3.93 -10.48
C ASN A 139 -13.49 -2.51 -10.07
N ARG A 140 -13.50 -2.21 -8.78
CA ARG A 140 -12.98 -0.95 -8.26
C ARG A 140 -11.49 -1.11 -8.00
N TYR A 141 -10.67 -0.68 -8.94
CA TYR A 141 -9.23 -0.91 -8.95
C TYR A 141 -8.45 -0.16 -7.87
N GLU A 142 -8.95 0.97 -7.40
CA GLU A 142 -8.34 1.75 -6.32
C GLU A 142 -9.26 1.78 -5.11
N VAL A 143 -8.88 1.03 -4.07
CA VAL A 143 -9.72 0.71 -2.93
C VAL A 143 -9.29 1.52 -1.71
N ASN A 144 -9.83 2.72 -1.58
CA ASN A 144 -9.64 3.56 -0.40
C ASN A 144 -10.49 3.03 0.76
N ILE A 145 -9.84 2.49 1.79
CA ILE A 145 -10.53 1.85 2.92
C ILE A 145 -10.88 2.88 4.00
N HIS A 146 -12.13 2.85 4.48
CA HIS A 146 -12.61 3.58 5.66
C HIS A 146 -12.19 5.07 5.65
N LYS A 147 -11.38 5.51 6.64
CA LYS A 147 -10.96 6.93 6.82
C LYS A 147 -10.11 7.48 5.67
N VAL A 148 -9.48 6.62 4.87
CA VAL A 148 -8.68 7.06 3.72
C VAL A 148 -9.55 7.76 2.67
N LYS A 149 -10.81 7.37 2.54
CA LYS A 149 -11.77 8.07 1.64
C LYS A 149 -11.89 9.54 2.00
N LEU A 150 -12.07 9.82 3.29
CA LEU A 150 -12.18 11.20 3.79
C LEU A 150 -10.84 11.95 3.67
N LEU A 151 -9.73 11.31 4.05
CA LEU A 151 -8.39 11.90 3.94
C LEU A 151 -8.10 12.34 2.49
N ARG A 152 -8.49 11.53 1.52
CA ARG A 152 -8.33 11.83 0.09
C ARG A 152 -9.14 13.03 -0.36
N ILE A 153 -10.38 13.13 0.09
CA ILE A 153 -11.24 14.28 -0.19
C ILE A 153 -10.61 15.56 0.40
N ILE A 154 -10.21 15.51 1.67
CA ILE A 154 -9.56 16.63 2.33
C ILE A 154 -8.29 17.06 1.59
N ASN A 155 -7.42 16.09 1.23
CA ASN A 155 -6.18 16.36 0.50
C ASN A 155 -6.43 17.00 -0.88
N ARG A 156 -7.50 16.60 -1.55
CA ARG A 156 -7.90 17.17 -2.85
C ARG A 156 -8.39 18.60 -2.73
N ILE A 157 -9.08 18.96 -1.64
CA ILE A 157 -9.58 20.32 -1.38
C ILE A 157 -8.45 21.21 -0.88
N SER A 158 -7.64 20.71 0.06
CA SER A 158 -6.50 21.43 0.63
C SER A 158 -5.46 20.47 1.18
N SER A 159 -4.33 20.35 0.48
CA SER A 159 -3.18 19.57 0.96
C SER A 159 -2.66 20.11 2.31
N LYS A 160 -2.67 21.45 2.50
CA LYS A 160 -2.25 22.09 3.77
C LYS A 160 -3.08 21.61 4.98
N ILE A 161 -4.39 21.40 4.80
CA ILE A 161 -5.25 20.88 5.87
C ILE A 161 -4.94 19.41 6.13
N ALA A 162 -4.81 18.61 5.08
CA ALA A 162 -4.46 17.20 5.19
C ALA A 162 -3.10 17.00 5.89
N ASP A 163 -2.08 17.78 5.50
CA ASP A 163 -0.75 17.76 6.11
C ASP A 163 -0.80 18.13 7.61
N ARG A 164 -1.59 19.16 7.98
CA ARG A 164 -1.76 19.56 9.38
C ARG A 164 -2.38 18.45 10.22
N ILE A 165 -3.41 17.76 9.67
CA ILE A 165 -4.05 16.60 10.33
C ILE A 165 -3.04 15.49 10.54
N MET A 166 -2.27 15.12 9.50
CA MET A 166 -1.33 14.02 9.56
C MET A 166 -0.08 14.33 10.38
N LYS A 167 0.38 15.58 10.39
CA LYS A 167 1.47 16.04 11.25
C LYS A 167 1.08 16.03 12.73
N GLY A 168 -0.17 16.36 13.06
CA GLY A 168 -0.69 16.36 14.44
C GLY A 168 -0.88 14.95 15.04
N ILE A 169 -0.95 13.90 14.22
CA ILE A 169 -1.04 12.49 14.69
C ILE A 169 0.30 11.98 15.23
N THR A 170 1.34 12.80 15.21
CA THR A 170 2.71 12.41 15.56
C THR A 170 3.07 12.71 17.03
N VAL A 171 2.13 13.20 17.84
CA VAL A 171 2.33 13.47 19.29
C VAL A 171 1.73 12.35 20.12
#